data_edc6fb0960ac924beb874c72f810eaf2
#
_entry.id   edc6fb0960ac924beb874c72f810eaf2
#
_cell.length_a   1.000
_cell.length_b   1.000
_cell.length_c   1.000
_cell.angle_alpha   90.00
_cell.angle_beta   90.00
_cell.angle_gamma   90.00
#
_symmetry.space_group_name_H-M   'P 1'
#
loop_
_entity.id
_entity.type
_entity.pdbx_description
1 polymer ?
#
loop_
_entity_poly.entity_id
_entity_poly.type
_entity_poly.pdbx_seq_one_letter_code
_entity_poly.pdbx_strand_id
1 'polypeptide(L)'
;CHNCPDVVQAFNIMAVLNPNITHTMIEGGMYQDEVKAKGIMSVPTVYKDQEEFTSGRATIEQLVEKLDGPLDADAFADKGVYDVLVIGGGPAGNSAAIYAARKGLKTGLLAETFGGQVIETVGIENMIGTLYTEGPKLMAQVEEHTKSYDVDIIKSQLATGIEKKELIEVTLANGAVLKSKTAILALGAKWRNINVPGEEEFRNKGVTYCPHCDGPLFEGKNVAVIGGGNSGLEAALDLAGITKYVTVLEFLPELKADQVLQERAAKTDNLTILKNVATKEIVGQDHVTGLNYVERDTNAEKHLDLVGVFVQ
;
A
#
# COMPACT_ATOMS: atom_id res chain seq x y z
N CYS A 1 16.92 -0.78 -5.57
CA CYS A 1 15.67 -0.58 -4.81
C CYS A 1 15.04 0.76 -5.17
N HIS A 2 13.78 0.75 -5.60
CA HIS A 2 13.04 1.98 -5.97
C HIS A 2 12.70 2.87 -4.77
N ASN A 3 12.67 2.32 -3.57
CA ASN A 3 12.30 3.04 -2.34
C ASN A 3 13.49 3.66 -1.59
N CYS A 4 14.72 3.20 -1.88
CA CYS A 4 15.92 3.73 -1.21
C CYS A 4 16.14 5.22 -1.44
N PRO A 5 15.97 5.76 -2.68
CA PRO A 5 16.17 7.18 -2.93
C PRO A 5 15.26 8.07 -2.09
N ASP A 6 14.00 7.68 -1.89
CA ASP A 6 13.00 8.48 -1.16
C ASP A 6 13.42 8.64 0.32
N VAL A 7 13.81 7.53 0.97
CA VAL A 7 14.22 7.53 2.37
C VAL A 7 15.56 8.26 2.56
N VAL A 8 16.53 8.03 1.68
CA VAL A 8 17.82 8.73 1.70
C VAL A 8 17.62 10.23 1.54
N GLN A 9 16.79 10.66 0.60
CA GLN A 9 16.51 12.06 0.36
C GLN A 9 15.78 12.71 1.53
N ALA A 10 14.85 11.99 2.17
CA ALA A 10 14.17 12.48 3.37
C ALA A 10 15.19 12.79 4.49
N PHE A 11 16.12 11.88 4.78
CA PHE A 11 17.16 12.12 5.78
C PHE A 11 18.15 13.20 5.37
N ASN A 12 18.49 13.32 4.08
CA ASN A 12 19.30 14.44 3.59
C ASN A 12 18.62 15.78 3.85
N ILE A 13 17.32 15.89 3.58
CA ILE A 13 16.53 17.10 3.84
C ILE A 13 16.51 17.41 5.33
N MET A 14 16.26 16.42 6.18
CA MET A 14 16.27 16.61 7.64
C MET A 14 17.63 17.09 8.15
N ALA A 15 18.73 16.50 7.66
CA ALA A 15 20.08 16.90 8.06
C ALA A 15 20.45 18.33 7.58
N VAL A 16 19.91 18.76 6.44
CA VAL A 16 20.09 20.15 5.96
C VAL A 16 19.30 21.14 6.82
N LEU A 17 18.09 20.77 7.23
CA LEU A 17 17.18 21.67 7.97
C LEU A 17 17.45 21.69 9.49
N ASN A 18 18.03 20.63 10.04
CA ASN A 18 18.31 20.51 11.49
C ASN A 18 19.76 20.12 11.75
N PRO A 19 20.60 21.03 12.30
CA PRO A 19 22.03 20.77 12.56
C PRO A 19 22.27 19.66 13.60
N ASN A 20 21.27 19.24 14.35
CA ASN A 20 21.37 18.12 15.29
C ASN A 20 21.18 16.75 14.63
N ILE A 21 20.86 16.72 13.35
CA ILE A 21 20.69 15.48 12.58
C ILE A 21 21.89 15.33 11.64
N THR A 22 22.56 14.20 11.75
CA THR A 22 23.59 13.77 10.79
C THR A 22 23.10 12.52 10.07
N HIS A 23 23.38 12.41 8.78
CA HIS A 23 22.96 11.28 7.97
C HIS A 23 24.15 10.74 7.17
N THR A 24 24.29 9.41 7.19
CA THR A 24 25.27 8.70 6.36
C THR A 24 24.54 7.61 5.58
N MET A 25 24.61 7.66 4.26
CA MET A 25 24.09 6.62 3.38
C MET A 25 25.21 5.62 3.09
N ILE A 26 24.90 4.33 3.28
CA ILE A 26 25.81 3.22 3.00
C ILE A 26 25.17 2.37 1.89
N GLU A 27 25.92 2.17 0.81
CA GLU A 27 25.49 1.33 -0.30
C GLU A 27 25.78 -0.14 0.04
N GLY A 28 24.72 -0.92 0.29
CA GLY A 28 24.83 -2.28 0.82
C GLY A 28 25.53 -3.27 -0.12
N GLY A 29 25.52 -3.05 -1.43
CA GLY A 29 26.24 -3.87 -2.38
C GLY A 29 27.77 -3.76 -2.25
N MET A 30 28.26 -2.58 -1.87
CA MET A 30 29.68 -2.32 -1.63
C MET A 30 30.15 -2.69 -0.22
N TYR A 31 29.24 -2.67 0.75
CA TYR A 31 29.55 -2.90 2.18
C TYR A 31 28.87 -4.16 2.74
N GLN A 32 29.01 -5.27 2.01
CA GLN A 32 28.34 -6.54 2.32
C GLN A 32 28.69 -7.13 3.70
N ASP A 33 29.90 -6.87 4.20
CA ASP A 33 30.29 -7.35 5.53
C ASP A 33 29.48 -6.67 6.63
N GLU A 34 29.21 -5.37 6.50
CA GLU A 34 28.34 -4.65 7.42
C GLU A 34 26.88 -5.12 7.32
N VAL A 35 26.37 -5.33 6.10
CA VAL A 35 25.04 -5.87 5.85
C VAL A 35 24.86 -7.23 6.54
N LYS A 36 25.85 -8.13 6.41
CA LYS A 36 25.82 -9.44 7.05
C LYS A 36 25.95 -9.34 8.57
N ALA A 37 26.85 -8.49 9.08
CA ALA A 37 27.06 -8.32 10.51
C ALA A 37 25.81 -7.79 11.23
N LYS A 38 25.02 -6.95 10.55
CA LYS A 38 23.76 -6.40 11.06
C LYS A 38 22.53 -7.25 10.72
N GLY A 39 22.69 -8.35 9.98
CA GLY A 39 21.58 -9.23 9.57
C GLY A 39 20.53 -8.54 8.69
N ILE A 40 20.94 -7.55 7.87
CA ILE A 40 20.01 -6.77 7.04
C ILE A 40 19.46 -7.65 5.93
N MET A 41 18.12 -7.86 5.92
CA MET A 41 17.42 -8.70 4.97
C MET A 41 16.58 -7.90 3.96
N SER A 42 16.44 -6.59 4.16
CA SER A 42 15.66 -5.70 3.29
C SER A 42 16.30 -4.31 3.21
N VAL A 43 15.97 -3.56 2.15
CA VAL A 43 16.46 -2.19 1.95
C VAL A 43 15.31 -1.30 1.46
N PRO A 44 15.29 -0.03 1.88
CA PRO A 44 16.21 0.64 2.80
C PRO A 44 16.02 0.18 4.24
N THR A 45 17.09 -0.01 4.99
CA THR A 45 17.07 -0.17 6.44
C THR A 45 17.84 0.98 7.08
N VAL A 46 17.23 1.64 8.03
CA VAL A 46 17.79 2.80 8.72
C VAL A 46 18.13 2.42 10.14
N TYR A 47 19.32 2.80 10.58
CA TYR A 47 19.77 2.67 11.96
C TYR A 47 19.88 4.05 12.60
N LYS A 48 19.44 4.18 13.84
CA LYS A 48 19.68 5.33 14.72
C LYS A 48 20.46 4.85 15.92
N ASP A 49 21.61 5.46 16.17
CA ASP A 49 22.47 5.15 17.32
C ASP A 49 22.76 3.63 17.47
N GLN A 50 23.00 2.93 16.35
CA GLN A 50 23.28 1.49 16.24
C GLN A 50 22.04 0.56 16.37
N GLU A 51 20.86 1.08 16.65
CA GLU A 51 19.61 0.31 16.70
C GLU A 51 18.84 0.47 15.39
N GLU A 52 18.15 -0.60 14.95
CA GLU A 52 17.28 -0.51 13.78
C GLU A 52 16.12 0.45 14.07
N PHE A 53 16.09 1.54 13.31
CA PHE A 53 15.07 2.57 13.46
C PHE A 53 13.85 2.29 12.58
N THR A 54 14.08 1.92 11.31
CA THR A 54 12.99 1.59 10.38
C THR A 54 13.54 0.82 9.19
N SER A 55 12.66 0.05 8.55
CA SER A 55 12.96 -0.72 7.34
C SER A 55 11.83 -0.53 6.33
N GLY A 56 12.17 -0.57 5.03
CA GLY A 56 11.24 -0.38 3.95
C GLY A 56 10.96 1.09 3.63
N ARG A 57 9.93 1.32 2.81
CA ARG A 57 9.55 2.65 2.39
C ARG A 57 8.96 3.47 3.54
N ALA A 58 9.38 4.72 3.64
CA ALA A 58 8.80 5.68 4.56
C ALA A 58 8.84 7.08 3.95
N THR A 59 7.80 7.88 4.19
CA THR A 59 7.77 9.30 3.82
C THR A 59 8.52 10.14 4.86
N ILE A 60 8.88 11.36 4.49
CA ILE A 60 9.55 12.27 5.43
C ILE A 60 8.68 12.54 6.66
N GLU A 61 7.37 12.67 6.47
CA GLU A 61 6.42 12.89 7.56
C GLU A 61 6.40 11.70 8.53
N GLN A 62 6.36 10.47 8.01
CA GLN A 62 6.40 9.24 8.82
C GLN A 62 7.73 9.11 9.60
N LEU A 63 8.83 9.51 8.98
CA LEU A 63 10.14 9.50 9.62
C LEU A 63 10.23 10.56 10.73
N VAL A 64 9.69 11.75 10.49
CA VAL A 64 9.63 12.82 11.51
C VAL A 64 8.75 12.40 12.67
N GLU A 65 7.55 11.85 12.39
CA GLU A 65 6.65 11.35 13.43
C GLU A 65 7.31 10.25 14.29
N LYS A 66 8.09 9.38 13.65
CA LYS A 66 8.83 8.32 14.38
C LYS A 66 10.01 8.85 15.21
N LEU A 67 10.57 10.01 14.82
CA LEU A 67 11.68 10.66 15.56
C LEU A 67 11.18 11.52 16.74
N ASP A 68 10.11 12.25 16.55
CA ASP A 68 9.63 13.32 17.46
C ASP A 68 8.22 13.07 18.01
N GLY A 69 7.57 12.01 17.55
CA GLY A 69 6.18 11.67 17.89
C GLY A 69 5.16 12.32 16.95
N PRO A 70 3.88 11.95 17.10
CA PRO A 70 2.80 12.52 16.31
C PRO A 70 2.62 14.01 16.61
N LEU A 71 2.16 14.77 15.61
CA LEU A 71 1.81 16.17 15.79
C LEU A 71 0.78 16.33 16.92
N ASP A 72 1.03 17.28 17.81
CA ASP A 72 0.11 17.60 18.90
C ASP A 72 -1.25 18.08 18.37
N ALA A 73 -2.31 17.82 19.12
CA ALA A 73 -3.67 18.27 18.78
C ALA A 73 -3.74 19.79 18.60
N ASP A 74 -2.95 20.53 19.36
CA ASP A 74 -2.89 21.99 19.31
C ASP A 74 -2.44 22.54 17.95
N ALA A 75 -1.67 21.77 17.18
CA ALA A 75 -1.27 22.14 15.81
C ALA A 75 -2.47 22.32 14.85
N PHE A 76 -3.63 21.81 15.22
CA PHE A 76 -4.86 21.88 14.43
C PHE A 76 -5.90 22.88 14.97
N ALA A 77 -5.63 23.53 16.11
CA ALA A 77 -6.60 24.42 16.78
C ALA A 77 -7.01 25.63 15.92
N ASP A 78 -6.09 26.17 15.13
CA ASP A 78 -6.28 27.39 14.31
C ASP A 78 -6.79 27.11 12.89
N LYS A 79 -7.11 25.85 12.53
CA LYS A 79 -7.58 25.50 11.17
C LYS A 79 -8.91 26.15 10.80
N GLY A 80 -9.73 26.49 11.81
CA GLY A 80 -11.06 27.07 11.64
C GLY A 80 -12.04 26.10 10.96
N VAL A 81 -13.13 26.62 10.40
CA VAL A 81 -14.18 25.80 9.76
C VAL A 81 -13.94 25.75 8.26
N TYR A 82 -13.90 24.54 7.69
CA TYR A 82 -13.87 24.31 6.24
C TYR A 82 -15.28 24.37 5.65
N ASP A 83 -15.41 24.83 4.40
CA ASP A 83 -16.64 24.64 3.64
C ASP A 83 -16.76 23.15 3.22
N VAL A 84 -15.64 22.57 2.79
CA VAL A 84 -15.53 21.17 2.40
C VAL A 84 -14.29 20.54 3.07
N LEU A 85 -14.46 19.44 3.78
CA LEU A 85 -13.35 18.61 4.25
C LEU A 85 -13.40 17.27 3.51
N VAL A 86 -12.36 16.99 2.73
CA VAL A 86 -12.20 15.72 2.01
C VAL A 86 -11.36 14.79 2.86
N ILE A 87 -11.84 13.57 3.09
CA ILE A 87 -11.18 12.55 3.88
C ILE A 87 -10.70 11.44 2.95
N GLY A 88 -9.38 11.36 2.76
CA GLY A 88 -8.70 10.44 1.87
C GLY A 88 -7.90 11.14 0.77
N GLY A 89 -6.57 10.91 0.76
CA GLY A 89 -5.59 11.60 -0.11
C GLY A 89 -5.29 10.88 -1.43
N GLY A 90 -6.11 9.90 -1.83
CA GLY A 90 -5.99 9.22 -3.13
C GLY A 90 -6.50 10.09 -4.31
N PRO A 91 -6.49 9.56 -5.55
CA PRO A 91 -6.92 10.30 -6.74
C PRO A 91 -8.33 10.89 -6.62
N ALA A 92 -9.26 10.14 -6.07
CA ALA A 92 -10.66 10.59 -5.88
C ALA A 92 -10.75 11.78 -4.92
N GLY A 93 -10.04 11.72 -3.78
CA GLY A 93 -10.04 12.80 -2.80
C GLY A 93 -9.36 14.05 -3.33
N ASN A 94 -8.21 13.92 -3.99
CA ASN A 94 -7.55 15.05 -4.62
C ASN A 94 -8.41 15.69 -5.70
N SER A 95 -9.07 14.89 -6.55
CA SER A 95 -10.01 15.41 -7.54
C SER A 95 -11.14 16.21 -6.90
N ALA A 96 -11.75 15.69 -5.84
CA ALA A 96 -12.80 16.38 -5.10
C ALA A 96 -12.31 17.70 -4.47
N ALA A 97 -11.12 17.69 -3.85
CA ALA A 97 -10.53 18.87 -3.22
C ALA A 97 -10.21 19.96 -4.25
N ILE A 98 -9.58 19.60 -5.39
CA ILE A 98 -9.31 20.53 -6.48
C ILE A 98 -10.59 21.19 -6.97
N TYR A 99 -11.64 20.40 -7.24
CA TYR A 99 -12.89 20.96 -7.75
C TYR A 99 -13.63 21.82 -6.72
N ALA A 100 -13.57 21.49 -5.43
CA ALA A 100 -14.10 22.33 -4.36
C ALA A 100 -13.35 23.68 -4.27
N ALA A 101 -12.03 23.65 -4.25
CA ALA A 101 -11.18 24.85 -4.22
C ALA A 101 -11.39 25.73 -5.46
N ARG A 102 -11.53 25.14 -6.65
CA ARG A 102 -11.86 25.87 -7.90
C ARG A 102 -13.20 26.61 -7.85
N LYS A 103 -14.10 26.25 -6.94
CA LYS A 103 -15.36 26.96 -6.67
C LYS A 103 -15.21 28.06 -5.61
N GLY A 104 -14.00 28.30 -5.11
CA GLY A 104 -13.71 29.27 -4.06
C GLY A 104 -14.13 28.81 -2.66
N LEU A 105 -14.34 27.51 -2.47
CA LEU A 105 -14.69 26.95 -1.16
C LEU A 105 -13.43 26.76 -0.32
N LYS A 106 -13.44 27.11 0.96
CA LYS A 106 -12.37 26.79 1.89
C LYS A 106 -12.30 25.28 2.06
N THR A 107 -11.26 24.67 1.47
CA THR A 107 -11.16 23.21 1.32
C THR A 107 -10.00 22.65 2.13
N GLY A 108 -10.29 21.64 2.98
CA GLY A 108 -9.29 20.80 3.61
C GLY A 108 -9.23 19.42 2.94
N LEU A 109 -8.05 18.84 2.85
CA LEU A 109 -7.81 17.47 2.40
C LEU A 109 -7.03 16.73 3.49
N LEU A 110 -7.67 15.77 4.13
CA LEU A 110 -7.10 14.95 5.20
C LEU A 110 -6.63 13.62 4.65
N ALA A 111 -5.38 13.26 4.89
CA ALA A 111 -4.79 12.00 4.42
C ALA A 111 -3.83 11.38 5.44
N GLU A 112 -4.09 10.15 5.87
CA GLU A 112 -3.11 9.33 6.61
C GLU A 112 -1.88 9.08 5.73
N THR A 113 -2.11 8.62 4.50
CA THR A 113 -1.09 8.47 3.47
C THR A 113 -1.54 9.24 2.23
N PHE A 114 -0.77 10.27 1.85
CA PHE A 114 -1.06 11.00 0.61
C PHE A 114 -0.78 10.10 -0.59
N GLY A 115 -1.74 10.02 -1.51
CA GLY A 115 -1.69 9.12 -2.66
C GLY A 115 -2.43 7.80 -2.44
N GLY A 116 -2.68 7.40 -1.18
CA GLY A 116 -3.36 6.15 -0.85
C GLY A 116 -2.66 4.94 -1.48
N GLN A 117 -3.40 3.91 -1.84
CA GLN A 117 -2.85 2.68 -2.45
C GLN A 117 -2.14 2.91 -3.79
N VAL A 118 -2.45 4.00 -4.49
CA VAL A 118 -1.85 4.29 -5.80
C VAL A 118 -0.34 4.44 -5.71
N ILE A 119 0.21 4.96 -4.62
CA ILE A 119 1.67 5.11 -4.48
C ILE A 119 2.43 3.77 -4.41
N GLU A 120 1.74 2.67 -4.12
CA GLU A 120 2.30 1.32 -4.08
C GLU A 120 2.20 0.60 -5.42
N THR A 121 1.46 1.16 -6.37
CA THR A 121 1.23 0.57 -7.69
C THR A 121 2.38 0.91 -8.64
N VAL A 122 3.07 -0.10 -9.17
CA VAL A 122 4.22 0.09 -10.07
C VAL A 122 3.77 0.53 -11.46
N GLY A 123 2.74 -0.09 -12.03
CA GLY A 123 2.22 0.21 -13.35
C GLY A 123 0.74 0.61 -13.31
N ILE A 124 0.40 1.76 -13.88
CA ILE A 124 -0.97 2.26 -13.99
C ILE A 124 -1.28 2.52 -15.46
N GLU A 125 -2.22 1.77 -16.01
CA GLU A 125 -2.69 1.85 -17.40
C GLU A 125 -4.17 2.21 -17.50
N ASN A 126 -4.86 2.27 -16.36
CA ASN A 126 -6.30 2.53 -16.26
C ASN A 126 -6.65 3.97 -15.86
N MET A 127 -5.66 4.87 -15.79
CA MET A 127 -5.91 6.28 -15.54
C MET A 127 -6.24 6.99 -16.85
N ILE A 128 -7.47 7.46 -16.99
CA ILE A 128 -7.91 8.15 -18.21
C ILE A 128 -7.01 9.35 -18.54
N GLY A 129 -6.57 9.44 -19.79
CA GLY A 129 -5.65 10.48 -20.26
C GLY A 129 -4.16 10.14 -20.07
N THR A 130 -3.83 9.00 -19.48
CA THR A 130 -2.47 8.51 -19.27
C THR A 130 -2.36 7.07 -19.76
N LEU A 131 -1.55 6.82 -20.80
CA LEU A 131 -1.38 5.46 -21.36
C LEU A 131 -0.68 4.53 -20.39
N TYR A 132 0.35 5.05 -19.70
CA TYR A 132 1.13 4.34 -18.70
C TYR A 132 1.80 5.35 -17.76
N THR A 133 1.80 5.04 -16.48
CA THR A 133 2.58 5.78 -15.47
C THR A 133 2.83 4.87 -14.26
N GLU A 134 3.71 5.34 -13.37
CA GLU A 134 3.95 4.71 -12.08
C GLU A 134 3.18 5.45 -10.98
N GLY A 135 2.69 4.74 -9.98
CA GLY A 135 1.90 5.32 -8.90
C GLY A 135 2.56 6.49 -8.18
N PRO A 136 3.82 6.38 -7.73
CA PRO A 136 4.53 7.50 -7.11
C PRO A 136 4.62 8.72 -8.00
N LYS A 137 4.89 8.53 -9.29
CA LYS A 137 4.99 9.62 -10.29
C LYS A 137 3.64 10.30 -10.51
N LEU A 138 2.58 9.51 -10.65
CA LEU A 138 1.23 10.04 -10.79
C LEU A 138 0.85 10.86 -9.55
N MET A 139 1.08 10.33 -8.36
CA MET A 139 0.67 11.00 -7.14
C MET A 139 1.51 12.24 -6.81
N ALA A 140 2.77 12.29 -7.22
CA ALA A 140 3.58 13.51 -7.16
C ALA A 140 2.99 14.61 -8.04
N GLN A 141 2.58 14.31 -9.28
CA GLN A 141 1.91 15.25 -10.16
C GLN A 141 0.55 15.72 -9.61
N VAL A 142 -0.23 14.78 -9.02
CA VAL A 142 -1.52 15.10 -8.39
C VAL A 142 -1.31 15.99 -7.17
N GLU A 143 -0.27 15.76 -6.37
CA GLU A 143 0.07 16.63 -5.23
C GLU A 143 0.42 18.05 -5.67
N GLU A 144 1.28 18.19 -6.68
CA GLU A 144 1.62 19.48 -7.25
C GLU A 144 0.39 20.19 -7.79
N HIS A 145 -0.49 19.47 -8.50
CA HIS A 145 -1.74 20.02 -8.99
C HIS A 145 -2.67 20.47 -7.85
N THR A 146 -2.79 19.68 -6.78
CA THR A 146 -3.60 20.05 -5.63
C THR A 146 -3.05 21.28 -4.91
N LYS A 147 -1.72 21.37 -4.75
CA LYS A 147 -1.03 22.52 -4.17
C LYS A 147 -1.13 23.80 -5.02
N SER A 148 -1.42 23.70 -6.32
CA SER A 148 -1.63 24.86 -7.17
C SER A 148 -2.94 25.60 -6.88
N TYR A 149 -3.82 25.00 -6.09
CA TYR A 149 -5.04 25.59 -5.55
C TYR A 149 -4.89 25.82 -4.04
N ASP A 150 -5.75 26.67 -3.47
CA ASP A 150 -5.79 26.95 -2.03
C ASP A 150 -6.50 25.80 -1.28
N VAL A 151 -5.81 24.64 -1.23
CA VAL A 151 -6.24 23.46 -0.49
C VAL A 151 -5.32 23.26 0.71
N ASP A 152 -5.89 23.24 1.91
CA ASP A 152 -5.14 22.90 3.12
C ASP A 152 -4.96 21.38 3.20
N ILE A 153 -3.77 20.90 2.83
CA ILE A 153 -3.43 19.47 2.82
C ILE A 153 -2.90 19.08 4.19
N ILE A 154 -3.65 18.22 4.89
CA ILE A 154 -3.33 17.69 6.21
C ILE A 154 -2.85 16.25 6.04
N LYS A 155 -1.53 16.04 6.06
CA LYS A 155 -0.88 14.74 5.88
C LYS A 155 -0.62 14.04 7.21
N SER A 156 -0.39 12.72 7.14
CA SER A 156 -0.02 11.85 8.27
C SER A 156 -1.01 11.93 9.43
N GLN A 157 -2.28 12.17 9.13
CA GLN A 157 -3.34 12.24 10.13
C GLN A 157 -4.47 11.28 9.77
N LEU A 158 -4.75 10.35 10.68
CA LEU A 158 -5.82 9.37 10.57
C LEU A 158 -7.11 9.93 11.15
N ALA A 159 -8.19 9.94 10.37
CA ALA A 159 -9.53 10.17 10.88
C ALA A 159 -10.03 8.92 11.62
N THR A 160 -10.37 9.05 12.89
CA THR A 160 -10.87 7.97 13.73
C THR A 160 -12.37 8.04 13.96
N GLY A 161 -12.99 9.20 13.73
CA GLY A 161 -14.42 9.39 13.90
C GLY A 161 -14.96 10.56 13.08
N ILE A 162 -16.24 10.47 12.74
CA ILE A 162 -16.99 11.55 12.10
C ILE A 162 -18.35 11.65 12.75
N GLU A 163 -18.73 12.86 13.15
CA GLU A 163 -20.00 13.12 13.78
C GLU A 163 -20.70 14.33 13.15
N LYS A 164 -21.99 14.19 12.86
CA LYS A 164 -22.85 15.28 12.37
C LYS A 164 -23.50 15.99 13.55
N LYS A 165 -23.09 17.22 13.81
CA LYS A 165 -23.71 18.15 14.71
C LYS A 165 -24.26 19.36 13.93
N GLU A 166 -24.14 20.56 14.46
CA GLU A 166 -24.34 21.79 13.69
C GLU A 166 -23.37 21.85 12.50
N LEU A 167 -22.12 21.51 12.76
CA LEU A 167 -21.09 21.24 11.77
C LEU A 167 -20.79 19.74 11.74
N ILE A 168 -20.05 19.30 10.71
CA ILE A 168 -19.43 17.99 10.70
C ILE A 168 -18.12 18.10 11.49
N GLU A 169 -17.96 17.27 12.50
CA GLU A 169 -16.74 17.13 13.27
C GLU A 169 -16.02 15.84 12.92
N VAL A 170 -14.75 15.96 12.58
CA VAL A 170 -13.86 14.82 12.24
C VAL A 170 -12.78 14.74 13.29
N THR A 171 -12.78 13.65 14.06
CA THR A 171 -11.79 13.38 15.10
C THR A 171 -10.59 12.70 14.50
N LEU A 172 -9.40 13.19 14.82
CA LEU A 172 -8.12 12.62 14.43
C LEU A 172 -7.57 11.68 15.51
N ALA A 173 -6.62 10.79 15.13
CA ALA A 173 -6.02 9.84 16.05
C ALA A 173 -5.29 10.50 17.24
N ASN A 174 -4.74 11.70 17.04
CA ASN A 174 -4.11 12.52 18.10
C ASN A 174 -5.10 13.28 18.99
N GLY A 175 -6.42 13.08 18.79
CA GLY A 175 -7.50 13.73 19.57
C GLY A 175 -7.94 15.09 19.03
N ALA A 176 -7.29 15.67 18.03
CA ALA A 176 -7.72 16.90 17.40
C ALA A 176 -9.09 16.74 16.69
N VAL A 177 -9.84 17.82 16.57
CA VAL A 177 -11.13 17.84 15.89
C VAL A 177 -11.14 18.90 14.80
N LEU A 178 -11.31 18.46 13.56
CA LEU A 178 -11.50 19.34 12.41
C LEU A 178 -13.00 19.56 12.19
N LYS A 179 -13.38 20.80 11.84
CA LYS A 179 -14.78 21.17 11.62
C LYS A 179 -15.04 21.58 10.18
N SER A 180 -16.15 21.14 9.62
CA SER A 180 -16.55 21.51 8.28
C SER A 180 -18.07 21.61 8.13
N LYS A 181 -18.53 22.36 7.11
CA LYS A 181 -19.94 22.42 6.73
C LYS A 181 -20.37 21.13 6.00
N THR A 182 -19.47 20.60 5.17
CA THR A 182 -19.68 19.35 4.41
C THR A 182 -18.43 18.48 4.45
N ALA A 183 -18.59 17.16 4.33
CA ALA A 183 -17.49 16.22 4.21
C ALA A 183 -17.66 15.32 2.99
N ILE A 184 -16.55 15.00 2.33
CA ILE A 184 -16.49 14.04 1.24
C ILE A 184 -15.62 12.87 1.70
N LEU A 185 -16.19 11.67 1.73
CA LEU A 185 -15.48 10.44 2.11
C LEU A 185 -14.91 9.79 0.86
N ALA A 186 -13.58 9.85 0.70
CA ALA A 186 -12.83 9.24 -0.38
C ALA A 186 -11.80 8.24 0.18
N LEU A 187 -12.28 7.36 1.07
CA LEU A 187 -11.47 6.51 1.95
C LEU A 187 -10.68 5.42 1.21
N GLY A 188 -11.02 5.15 -0.05
CA GLY A 188 -10.38 4.11 -0.84
C GLY A 188 -10.64 2.71 -0.29
N ALA A 189 -9.63 1.84 -0.44
CA ALA A 189 -9.66 0.47 0.05
C ALA A 189 -8.33 0.15 0.74
N LYS A 190 -8.34 -0.85 1.62
CA LYS A 190 -7.12 -1.46 2.18
C LYS A 190 -7.04 -2.91 1.70
N TRP A 191 -5.82 -3.40 1.51
CA TRP A 191 -5.59 -4.82 1.27
C TRP A 191 -6.26 -5.65 2.37
N ARG A 192 -6.97 -6.67 1.96
CA ARG A 192 -7.57 -7.60 2.92
C ARG A 192 -6.58 -8.69 3.22
N ASN A 193 -6.28 -8.87 4.49
CA ASN A 193 -5.63 -10.09 4.95
C ASN A 193 -6.63 -11.24 4.85
N ILE A 194 -6.17 -12.43 4.53
CA ILE A 194 -7.00 -13.63 4.56
C ILE A 194 -7.16 -14.19 5.98
N ASN A 195 -6.30 -13.73 6.91
CA ASN A 195 -6.30 -14.07 8.34
C ASN A 195 -6.23 -15.59 8.60
N VAL A 196 -5.38 -16.27 7.87
CA VAL A 196 -5.09 -17.69 8.06
C VAL A 196 -3.74 -17.89 8.75
N PRO A 197 -3.53 -19.03 9.46
CA PRO A 197 -2.21 -19.39 9.97
C PRO A 197 -1.14 -19.32 8.88
N GLY A 198 0.03 -18.79 9.22
CA GLY A 198 1.16 -18.61 8.31
C GLY A 198 1.13 -17.31 7.50
N GLU A 199 0.02 -16.60 7.35
CA GLU A 199 -0.03 -15.36 6.57
C GLU A 199 0.93 -14.30 7.12
N GLU A 200 0.85 -14.00 8.41
CA GLU A 200 1.70 -12.99 9.03
C GLU A 200 3.14 -13.51 9.26
N GLU A 201 3.30 -14.77 9.62
CA GLU A 201 4.60 -15.42 9.86
C GLU A 201 5.49 -15.39 8.61
N PHE A 202 4.87 -15.64 7.43
CA PHE A 202 5.59 -15.68 6.16
C PHE A 202 5.45 -14.39 5.34
N ARG A 203 4.95 -13.31 5.92
CA ARG A 203 4.95 -11.99 5.29
C ARG A 203 6.38 -11.58 4.91
N ASN A 204 6.59 -11.20 3.66
CA ASN A 204 7.92 -10.94 3.05
C ASN A 204 8.87 -12.15 3.02
N LYS A 205 8.37 -13.35 3.34
CA LYS A 205 9.09 -14.62 3.25
C LYS A 205 8.36 -15.61 2.33
N GLY A 206 7.68 -15.10 1.33
CA GLY A 206 6.87 -15.84 0.38
C GLY A 206 5.39 -15.43 0.37
N VAL A 207 4.88 -14.78 1.42
CA VAL A 207 3.58 -14.10 1.39
C VAL A 207 3.79 -12.63 1.03
N THR A 208 3.08 -12.17 0.01
CA THR A 208 3.19 -10.83 -0.53
C THR A 208 1.84 -10.31 -1.03
N TYR A 209 1.72 -8.98 -1.15
CA TYR A 209 0.51 -8.27 -1.57
C TYR A 209 0.74 -7.45 -2.85
N CYS A 210 1.98 -7.41 -3.36
CA CYS A 210 2.31 -6.65 -4.55
C CYS A 210 2.93 -7.57 -5.63
N PRO A 211 2.15 -8.03 -6.62
CA PRO A 211 2.68 -8.89 -7.68
C PRO A 211 3.77 -8.21 -8.52
N HIS A 212 3.61 -6.91 -8.80
CA HIS A 212 4.61 -6.17 -9.58
C HIS A 212 5.92 -5.93 -8.82
N CYS A 213 5.85 -5.78 -7.47
CA CYS A 213 7.04 -5.55 -6.65
C CYS A 213 7.87 -6.84 -6.51
N ASP A 214 7.19 -7.93 -6.16
CA ASP A 214 7.83 -9.15 -5.70
C ASP A 214 7.78 -10.28 -6.75
N GLY A 215 6.91 -10.18 -7.77
CA GLY A 215 6.77 -11.18 -8.82
C GLY A 215 8.10 -11.65 -9.42
N PRO A 216 9.04 -10.75 -9.76
CA PRO A 216 10.35 -11.15 -10.30
C PRO A 216 11.17 -12.08 -9.39
N LEU A 217 10.93 -12.06 -8.07
CA LEU A 217 11.60 -12.96 -7.11
C LEU A 217 11.14 -14.42 -7.24
N PHE A 218 10.01 -14.64 -7.91
CA PHE A 218 9.38 -15.95 -8.12
C PHE A 218 9.53 -16.46 -9.55
N GLU A 219 10.46 -15.92 -10.32
CA GLU A 219 10.75 -16.36 -11.69
C GLU A 219 10.97 -17.88 -11.74
N GLY A 220 10.23 -18.55 -12.63
CA GLY A 220 10.32 -20.01 -12.84
C GLY A 220 9.80 -20.87 -11.68
N LYS A 221 9.13 -20.31 -10.68
CA LYS A 221 8.61 -21.02 -9.51
C LYS A 221 7.07 -21.12 -9.55
N ASN A 222 6.51 -22.02 -8.75
CA ASN A 222 5.06 -22.13 -8.58
C ASN A 222 4.59 -21.13 -7.51
N VAL A 223 3.49 -20.44 -7.78
CA VAL A 223 2.89 -19.45 -6.87
C VAL A 223 1.37 -19.62 -6.81
N ALA A 224 0.77 -19.10 -5.76
CA ALA A 224 -0.67 -18.94 -5.66
C ALA A 224 -1.07 -17.47 -5.63
N VAL A 225 -2.26 -17.17 -6.13
CA VAL A 225 -2.95 -15.90 -5.96
C VAL A 225 -4.25 -16.17 -5.20
N ILE A 226 -4.47 -15.46 -4.09
CA ILE A 226 -5.70 -15.59 -3.30
C ILE A 226 -6.62 -14.43 -3.65
N GLY A 227 -7.76 -14.76 -4.27
CA GLY A 227 -8.78 -13.82 -4.72
C GLY A 227 -9.04 -13.90 -6.21
N GLY A 228 -10.30 -13.99 -6.61
CA GLY A 228 -10.78 -14.09 -8.01
C GLY A 228 -11.53 -12.84 -8.48
N GLY A 229 -11.22 -11.68 -7.89
CA GLY A 229 -11.64 -10.36 -8.38
C GLY A 229 -10.72 -9.84 -9.49
N ASN A 230 -10.95 -8.59 -9.94
CA ASN A 230 -10.11 -7.95 -10.97
C ASN A 230 -8.64 -7.97 -10.58
N SER A 231 -8.30 -7.47 -9.39
CA SER A 231 -6.91 -7.43 -8.89
C SER A 231 -6.26 -8.82 -8.88
N GLY A 232 -7.00 -9.86 -8.45
CA GLY A 232 -6.48 -11.23 -8.40
C GLY A 232 -6.20 -11.81 -9.78
N LEU A 233 -7.09 -11.60 -10.75
CA LEU A 233 -6.85 -12.11 -12.11
C LEU A 233 -5.81 -11.28 -12.86
N GLU A 234 -5.72 -9.97 -12.67
CA GLU A 234 -4.64 -9.13 -13.20
C GLU A 234 -3.29 -9.61 -12.64
N ALA A 235 -3.18 -9.76 -11.31
CA ALA A 235 -2.00 -10.31 -10.67
C ALA A 235 -1.61 -11.69 -11.20
N ALA A 236 -2.58 -12.58 -11.36
CA ALA A 236 -2.34 -13.93 -11.86
C ALA A 236 -1.85 -13.95 -13.31
N LEU A 237 -2.39 -13.09 -14.16
CA LEU A 237 -1.97 -12.95 -15.55
C LEU A 237 -0.54 -12.39 -15.67
N ASP A 238 -0.20 -11.38 -14.85
CA ASP A 238 1.14 -10.81 -14.83
C ASP A 238 2.17 -11.83 -14.32
N LEU A 239 1.84 -12.53 -13.22
CA LEU A 239 2.68 -13.58 -12.67
C LEU A 239 2.85 -14.76 -13.63
N ALA A 240 1.84 -15.12 -14.42
CA ALA A 240 1.96 -16.19 -15.41
C ALA A 240 3.00 -15.89 -16.48
N GLY A 241 3.29 -14.61 -16.75
CA GLY A 241 4.36 -14.19 -17.66
C GLY A 241 5.78 -14.37 -17.10
N ILE A 242 5.92 -14.60 -15.78
CA ILE A 242 7.21 -14.61 -15.08
C ILE A 242 7.45 -15.97 -14.41
N THR A 243 6.41 -16.54 -13.79
CA THR A 243 6.52 -17.73 -12.95
C THR A 243 6.33 -19.02 -13.76
N LYS A 244 6.64 -20.15 -13.14
CA LYS A 244 6.42 -21.45 -13.77
C LYS A 244 4.94 -21.79 -13.87
N TYR A 245 4.20 -21.58 -12.80
CA TYR A 245 2.78 -21.89 -12.72
C TYR A 245 2.07 -21.04 -11.68
N VAL A 246 0.87 -20.60 -12.00
CA VAL A 246 0.02 -19.80 -11.11
C VAL A 246 -1.26 -20.57 -10.79
N THR A 247 -1.61 -20.66 -9.50
CA THR A 247 -2.88 -21.20 -9.06
C THR A 247 -3.67 -20.10 -8.36
N VAL A 248 -4.81 -19.71 -8.93
CA VAL A 248 -5.74 -18.76 -8.30
C VAL A 248 -6.71 -19.54 -7.40
N LEU A 249 -6.86 -19.12 -6.15
CA LEU A 249 -7.83 -19.66 -5.21
C LEU A 249 -8.93 -18.62 -4.97
N GLU A 250 -10.18 -18.98 -5.30
CA GLU A 250 -11.33 -18.13 -5.10
C GLU A 250 -12.32 -18.80 -4.13
N PHE A 251 -12.67 -18.07 -3.08
CA PHE A 251 -13.60 -18.53 -2.06
C PHE A 251 -15.04 -18.72 -2.58
N LEU A 252 -15.47 -17.87 -3.51
CA LEU A 252 -16.81 -17.94 -4.08
C LEU A 252 -16.90 -19.00 -5.20
N PRO A 253 -18.10 -19.52 -5.48
CA PRO A 253 -18.29 -20.44 -6.61
C PRO A 253 -18.16 -19.75 -7.97
N GLU A 254 -18.19 -18.42 -8.01
CA GLU A 254 -18.06 -17.61 -9.21
C GLU A 254 -17.01 -16.52 -9.04
N LEU A 255 -16.28 -16.23 -10.10
CA LEU A 255 -15.33 -15.12 -10.13
C LEU A 255 -16.08 -13.78 -10.15
N LYS A 256 -15.51 -12.78 -9.48
CA LYS A 256 -16.02 -11.41 -9.48
C LYS A 256 -15.27 -10.48 -10.45
N ALA A 257 -14.24 -11.01 -11.10
CA ALA A 257 -13.50 -10.27 -12.11
C ALA A 257 -14.33 -10.03 -13.39
N ASP A 258 -13.96 -9.02 -14.15
CA ASP A 258 -14.52 -8.69 -15.43
C ASP A 258 -14.35 -9.84 -16.43
N GLN A 259 -15.35 -10.01 -17.32
CA GLN A 259 -15.38 -11.11 -18.29
C GLN A 259 -14.11 -11.20 -19.14
N VAL A 260 -13.56 -10.05 -19.53
CA VAL A 260 -12.33 -9.98 -20.35
C VAL A 260 -11.13 -10.61 -19.62
N LEU A 261 -11.01 -10.39 -18.31
CA LEU A 261 -9.92 -10.98 -17.49
C LEU A 261 -10.12 -12.48 -17.33
N GLN A 262 -11.38 -12.91 -17.12
CA GLN A 262 -11.72 -14.34 -17.03
C GLN A 262 -11.37 -15.09 -18.32
N GLU A 263 -11.69 -14.50 -19.48
CA GLU A 263 -11.39 -15.09 -20.81
C GLU A 263 -9.88 -15.14 -21.09
N ARG A 264 -9.13 -14.13 -20.66
CA ARG A 264 -7.66 -14.14 -20.76
C ARG A 264 -7.06 -15.21 -19.87
N ALA A 265 -7.48 -15.29 -18.61
CA ALA A 265 -7.00 -16.28 -17.67
C ALA A 265 -7.29 -17.73 -18.15
N ALA A 266 -8.48 -17.96 -18.70
CA ALA A 266 -8.87 -19.28 -19.26
C ALA A 266 -8.01 -19.72 -20.47
N LYS A 267 -7.36 -18.79 -21.17
CA LYS A 267 -6.47 -19.06 -22.33
C LYS A 267 -4.99 -19.11 -21.95
N THR A 268 -4.65 -18.96 -20.67
CA THR A 268 -3.27 -18.95 -20.19
C THR A 268 -2.89 -20.33 -19.70
N ASP A 269 -1.97 -21.01 -20.42
CA ASP A 269 -1.64 -22.43 -20.24
C ASP A 269 -1.07 -22.76 -18.85
N ASN A 270 -0.32 -21.85 -18.23
CA ASN A 270 0.31 -22.04 -16.94
C ASN A 270 -0.46 -21.36 -15.79
N LEU A 271 -1.79 -21.22 -15.95
CA LEU A 271 -2.67 -20.66 -14.95
C LEU A 271 -3.89 -21.55 -14.72
N THR A 272 -4.17 -21.89 -13.47
CA THR A 272 -5.39 -22.61 -13.06
C THR A 272 -6.17 -21.80 -12.05
N ILE A 273 -7.50 -21.82 -12.15
CA ILE A 273 -8.41 -21.16 -11.22
C ILE A 273 -9.19 -22.22 -10.46
N LEU A 274 -9.00 -22.28 -9.15
CA LEU A 274 -9.77 -23.10 -8.23
C LEU A 274 -10.85 -22.23 -7.60
N LYS A 275 -12.10 -22.53 -7.89
CA LYS A 275 -13.28 -21.83 -7.35
C LYS A 275 -13.91 -22.63 -6.21
N ASN A 276 -14.64 -21.94 -5.33
CA ASN A 276 -15.31 -22.52 -4.18
C ASN A 276 -14.35 -23.26 -3.25
N VAL A 277 -13.16 -22.67 -3.04
CA VAL A 277 -12.11 -23.21 -2.15
C VAL A 277 -11.77 -22.20 -1.06
N ALA A 278 -11.53 -22.67 0.13
CA ALA A 278 -11.09 -21.85 1.25
C ALA A 278 -9.62 -22.11 1.57
N THR A 279 -8.79 -21.08 1.51
CA THR A 279 -7.43 -21.16 2.03
C THR A 279 -7.50 -21.42 3.52
N LYS A 280 -6.80 -22.46 4.00
CA LYS A 280 -6.81 -22.90 5.39
C LYS A 280 -5.57 -22.45 6.13
N GLU A 281 -4.41 -22.58 5.51
CA GLU A 281 -3.12 -22.36 6.12
C GLU A 281 -2.03 -22.16 5.05
N ILE A 282 -1.09 -21.30 5.31
CA ILE A 282 0.16 -21.18 4.54
C ILE A 282 1.26 -21.86 5.35
N VAL A 283 1.98 -22.78 4.73
CA VAL A 283 2.98 -23.61 5.41
C VAL A 283 4.38 -23.34 4.91
N GLY A 284 5.35 -23.48 5.81
CA GLY A 284 6.76 -23.26 5.51
C GLY A 284 7.65 -23.55 6.71
N GLN A 285 8.93 -23.19 6.56
CA GLN A 285 9.90 -23.12 7.65
C GLN A 285 10.47 -21.70 7.71
N ASP A 286 11.58 -21.45 7.02
CA ASP A 286 12.12 -20.08 6.89
C ASP A 286 11.34 -19.26 5.85
N HIS A 287 10.73 -19.93 4.87
CA HIS A 287 9.96 -19.37 3.75
C HIS A 287 8.76 -20.27 3.45
N VAL A 288 7.82 -19.74 2.66
CA VAL A 288 6.68 -20.53 2.18
C VAL A 288 7.17 -21.73 1.37
N THR A 289 6.63 -22.91 1.69
CA THR A 289 6.84 -24.15 0.95
C THR A 289 5.55 -24.74 0.39
N GLY A 290 4.40 -24.23 0.83
CA GLY A 290 3.11 -24.69 0.36
C GLY A 290 1.93 -23.95 0.96
N LEU A 291 0.73 -24.38 0.54
CA LEU A 291 -0.54 -23.84 0.99
C LEU A 291 -1.55 -24.97 1.12
N ASN A 292 -2.24 -25.04 2.24
CA ASN A 292 -3.35 -25.93 2.49
C ASN A 292 -4.69 -25.22 2.23
N TYR A 293 -5.59 -25.88 1.52
CA TYR A 293 -6.94 -25.36 1.26
C TYR A 293 -7.98 -26.46 1.36
N VAL A 294 -9.25 -26.06 1.44
CA VAL A 294 -10.40 -26.95 1.53
C VAL A 294 -11.31 -26.71 0.35
N GLU A 295 -11.70 -27.77 -0.34
CA GLU A 295 -12.80 -27.73 -1.31
C GLU A 295 -14.12 -27.63 -0.54
N ARG A 296 -14.85 -26.54 -0.67
CA ARG A 296 -16.03 -26.23 0.16
C ARG A 296 -17.23 -27.13 -0.10
N ASP A 297 -17.32 -27.74 -1.28
CA ASP A 297 -18.39 -28.68 -1.63
C ASP A 297 -18.20 -30.04 -0.95
N THR A 298 -16.96 -30.51 -0.86
CA THR A 298 -16.62 -31.86 -0.41
C THR A 298 -16.02 -31.90 0.98
N ASN A 299 -15.61 -30.73 1.51
CA ASN A 299 -14.76 -30.57 2.70
C ASN A 299 -13.42 -31.32 2.59
N ALA A 300 -12.99 -31.64 1.36
CA ALA A 300 -11.70 -32.31 1.15
C ALA A 300 -10.54 -31.32 1.34
N GLU A 301 -9.61 -31.69 2.22
CA GLU A 301 -8.36 -30.94 2.38
C GLU A 301 -7.40 -31.28 1.25
N LYS A 302 -6.77 -30.24 0.71
CA LYS A 302 -5.82 -30.32 -0.39
C LYS A 302 -4.58 -29.50 -0.07
N HIS A 303 -3.49 -29.83 -0.71
CA HIS A 303 -2.20 -29.14 -0.58
C HIS A 303 -1.68 -28.70 -1.95
N LEU A 304 -1.01 -27.57 -1.98
CA LEU A 304 -0.27 -27.05 -3.13
C LEU A 304 1.19 -26.83 -2.74
N ASP A 305 2.10 -27.47 -3.46
CA ASP A 305 3.54 -27.20 -3.37
C ASP A 305 3.87 -25.93 -4.14
N LEU A 306 4.24 -24.87 -3.43
CA LEU A 306 4.55 -23.56 -3.99
C LEU A 306 5.44 -22.75 -3.04
N VAL A 307 6.07 -21.69 -3.54
CA VAL A 307 7.01 -20.89 -2.77
C VAL A 307 6.57 -19.42 -2.62
N GLY A 308 5.42 -19.06 -3.19
CA GLY A 308 4.90 -17.70 -3.11
C GLY A 308 3.37 -17.68 -3.06
N VAL A 309 2.81 -16.83 -2.19
CA VAL A 309 1.38 -16.58 -2.05
C VAL A 309 1.13 -15.08 -2.17
N PHE A 310 0.39 -14.69 -3.20
CA PHE A 310 -0.01 -13.32 -3.46
C PHE A 310 -1.45 -13.11 -3.01
N VAL A 311 -1.68 -12.27 -2.02
CA VAL A 311 -3.01 -11.99 -1.46
C VAL A 311 -3.59 -10.73 -2.13
N GLN A 312 -4.82 -10.85 -2.72
CA GLN A 312 -5.44 -9.80 -3.54
C GLN A 312 -6.90 -9.49 -3.14
#